data_7922dfb0bebb4b8ed1527fd79a372c93
#
_entry.id   7922dfb0bebb4b8ed1527fd79a372c93
#
_cell.length_a   1.000
_cell.length_b   1.000
_cell.length_c   1.000
_cell.angle_alpha   90.00
_cell.angle_beta   90.00
_cell.angle_gamma   90.00
#
_symmetry.space_group_name_H-M   'P 1'
#
loop_
_entity.id
_entity.type
_entity.pdbx_description
1 polymer ?
#
loop_
_entity_poly.entity_id
_entity_poly.type
_entity_poly.pdbx_seq_one_letter_code
_entity_poly.pdbx_strand_id
1 'polypeptide(L)'
;MDMKEKLKKLIPTKRKIMQLYFALLFNANFKGFVSGNIYQGNTKQFCAPGINCYSCPGAVGACPLGSFQGSFSADRSTLYYVGGILLLYSLLFGRMICGWLCPFGLVQEVLHKIPTPKVKKSPLTRVLSYLKYVILVFFVLVVPIMYALRNTPLPAFCKYICPAGTLEGGIGLLSNAVNESYFSMLGPLFTWKFLLMVSILVGSIFIFRLFCRFICPLGALYGLFNKISVFGVKVEKSKCTDCGLCHNHCKVDIKEVGDQECISCGECIGVCPTKAIRWKGIKASAPSDDSKHKKAKLVTRIISAVVLMGILVGAAVYYWQQPEPSHEKPADQVDRGNQVGALCYGEQLKVITPEGILEETADPTATGKVTVINFWGTWCTPCCAELPFFEQVADEYGDSISVFAVHSYLLVEETAAAYIADNYTGSSLNFLSDYPLEDGNTSGYYTTLGGRGTYPYTVVLDENGVISKIFVSSVTYDMLKAAVEDALNN
;
A
#
# COMPACT_ATOMS: atom_id res chain seq x y z
N MET A 1 -6.64 40.59 18.54
CA MET A 1 -5.72 39.44 18.52
C MET A 1 -4.51 39.84 17.68
N ASP A 2 -3.37 40.03 18.31
CA ASP A 2 -2.15 40.60 17.74
C ASP A 2 -1.62 39.73 16.59
N MET A 3 -1.13 40.36 15.52
CA MET A 3 -0.55 39.71 14.34
C MET A 3 0.58 38.74 14.71
N LYS A 4 1.33 39.03 15.79
CA LYS A 4 2.34 38.14 16.35
C LYS A 4 1.77 36.86 16.95
N GLU A 5 0.58 36.88 17.53
CA GLU A 5 -0.11 35.66 18.01
C GLU A 5 -0.65 34.80 16.85
N LYS A 6 -1.13 35.43 15.76
CA LYS A 6 -1.52 34.72 14.55
C LYS A 6 -0.32 34.04 13.88
N LEU A 7 0.84 34.72 13.78
CA LEU A 7 2.07 34.12 13.25
C LEU A 7 2.60 32.96 14.11
N LYS A 8 2.57 33.09 15.46
CA LYS A 8 2.96 31.97 16.36
C LYS A 8 2.08 30.74 16.21
N LYS A 9 0.81 30.89 15.87
CA LYS A 9 -0.10 29.76 15.59
C LYS A 9 0.15 29.10 14.24
N LEU A 10 0.78 29.78 13.28
CA LEU A 10 1.16 29.25 11.97
C LEU A 10 2.46 28.43 12.01
N ILE A 11 3.37 28.73 12.91
CA ILE A 11 4.65 27.99 13.02
C ILE A 11 4.35 26.52 13.36
N PRO A 12 4.78 25.57 12.51
CA PRO A 12 4.55 24.16 12.78
C PRO A 12 5.28 23.71 14.05
N THR A 13 4.62 22.97 14.91
CA THR A 13 5.27 22.38 16.09
C THR A 13 6.34 21.37 15.66
N LYS A 14 7.38 21.15 16.48
CA LYS A 14 8.45 20.16 16.21
C LYS A 14 7.88 18.79 15.80
N ARG A 15 6.77 18.39 16.40
CA ARG A 15 6.06 17.16 16.08
C ARG A 15 5.54 17.13 14.63
N LYS A 16 4.96 18.22 14.15
CA LYS A 16 4.46 18.35 12.77
C LYS A 16 5.58 18.37 11.74
N ILE A 17 6.70 19.02 12.08
CA ILE A 17 7.90 19.01 11.23
C ILE A 17 8.42 17.56 11.10
N MET A 18 8.45 16.81 12.21
CA MET A 18 8.86 15.41 12.19
C MET A 18 7.91 14.54 11.35
N GLN A 19 6.58 14.73 11.50
CA GLN A 19 5.60 14.02 10.66
C GLN A 19 5.77 14.34 9.17
N LEU A 20 6.01 15.60 8.81
CA LEU A 20 6.26 16.01 7.43
C LEU A 20 7.57 15.41 6.89
N TYR A 21 8.63 15.42 7.71
CA TYR A 21 9.91 14.82 7.34
C TYR A 21 9.75 13.33 7.01
N PHE A 22 9.08 12.56 7.87
CA PHE A 22 8.85 11.15 7.62
C PHE A 22 7.89 10.91 6.44
N ALA A 23 6.90 11.78 6.24
CA ALA A 23 6.03 11.72 5.06
C ALA A 23 6.84 11.84 3.77
N LEU A 24 7.78 12.78 3.70
CA LEU A 24 8.66 12.97 2.56
C LEU A 24 9.69 11.84 2.41
N LEU A 25 10.28 11.38 3.51
CA LEU A 25 11.27 10.31 3.49
C LEU A 25 10.69 8.97 3.00
N PHE A 26 9.51 8.58 3.51
CA PHE A 26 8.86 7.34 3.08
C PHE A 26 8.24 7.41 1.67
N ASN A 27 8.14 8.61 1.11
CA ASN A 27 7.67 8.86 -0.24
C ASN A 27 8.73 9.61 -1.08
N ALA A 28 10.00 9.25 -0.92
CA ALA A 28 11.13 9.93 -1.56
C ALA A 28 11.29 9.62 -3.05
N ASN A 29 10.54 8.66 -3.61
CA ASN A 29 10.54 8.38 -5.05
C ASN A 29 9.67 9.39 -5.81
N PHE A 30 10.13 10.64 -5.89
CA PHE A 30 9.40 11.69 -6.62
C PHE A 30 9.31 11.43 -8.12
N LYS A 31 10.25 10.66 -8.69
CA LYS A 31 10.24 10.23 -10.08
C LYS A 31 8.94 9.46 -10.41
N GLY A 32 8.45 8.61 -9.50
CA GLY A 32 7.23 7.85 -9.69
C GLY A 32 5.98 8.70 -9.95
N PHE A 33 5.92 9.93 -9.41
CA PHE A 33 4.82 10.86 -9.73
C PHE A 33 4.94 11.45 -11.13
N VAL A 34 6.14 11.51 -11.70
CA VAL A 34 6.39 12.00 -13.06
C VAL A 34 6.19 10.90 -14.09
N SER A 35 6.71 9.69 -13.81
CA SER A 35 6.62 8.54 -14.71
C SER A 35 5.28 7.79 -14.62
N GLY A 36 4.46 8.03 -13.59
CA GLY A 36 3.22 7.28 -13.36
C GLY A 36 3.42 5.86 -12.83
N ASN A 37 4.66 5.46 -12.52
CA ASN A 37 5.02 4.11 -12.13
C ASN A 37 5.16 3.95 -10.61
N ILE A 38 4.81 2.76 -10.11
CA ILE A 38 5.02 2.38 -8.72
C ILE A 38 6.44 1.82 -8.56
N TYR A 39 7.21 2.37 -7.63
CA TYR A 39 8.54 1.85 -7.29
C TYR A 39 8.49 0.39 -6.81
N GLN A 40 9.32 -0.49 -7.38
CA GLN A 40 9.36 -1.93 -7.08
C GLN A 40 10.68 -2.41 -6.47
N GLY A 41 11.61 -1.51 -6.17
CA GLY A 41 12.94 -1.87 -5.64
C GLY A 41 12.90 -2.45 -4.23
N ASN A 42 14.04 -3.02 -3.80
CA ASN A 42 14.19 -3.78 -2.54
C ASN A 42 13.75 -3.02 -1.28
N THR A 43 13.85 -1.69 -1.25
CA THR A 43 13.42 -0.90 -0.09
C THR A 43 11.91 -0.91 0.10
N LYS A 44 11.12 -1.32 -0.90
CA LYS A 44 9.67 -1.51 -0.78
C LYS A 44 9.29 -2.58 0.25
N GLN A 45 10.19 -3.50 0.55
CA GLN A 45 10.03 -4.52 1.59
C GLN A 45 10.13 -3.92 3.01
N PHE A 46 10.67 -2.70 3.15
CA PHE A 46 10.73 -2.04 4.44
C PHE A 46 9.34 -1.59 4.90
N CYS A 47 8.96 -2.02 6.09
CA CYS A 47 7.69 -1.63 6.69
C CYS A 47 7.78 -0.21 7.29
N ALA A 48 7.11 0.75 6.66
CA ALA A 48 6.95 2.09 7.21
C ALA A 48 6.15 2.05 8.52
N PRO A 49 6.53 2.77 9.59
CA PRO A 49 5.85 2.64 10.88
C PRO A 49 4.41 3.18 10.90
N GLY A 50 4.05 4.05 9.96
CA GLY A 50 2.71 4.64 9.80
C GLY A 50 1.95 4.08 8.62
N ILE A 51 0.77 4.64 8.37
CA ILE A 51 0.03 4.36 7.14
C ILE A 51 0.76 5.05 5.99
N ASN A 52 1.16 4.28 4.99
CA ASN A 52 1.83 4.71 3.77
C ASN A 52 1.50 3.69 2.68
N CYS A 53 0.71 4.07 1.69
CA CYS A 53 0.19 3.12 0.70
C CYS A 53 1.32 2.56 -0.17
N TYR A 54 1.40 1.23 -0.29
CA TYR A 54 2.41 0.58 -1.15
C TYR A 54 2.20 0.90 -2.64
N SER A 55 0.96 1.19 -3.05
CA SER A 55 0.62 1.59 -4.42
C SER A 55 0.85 3.09 -4.70
N CYS A 56 1.33 3.86 -3.73
CA CYS A 56 1.70 5.26 -3.97
C CYS A 56 2.94 5.31 -4.91
N PRO A 57 2.92 6.11 -5.98
CA PRO A 57 4.07 6.28 -6.87
C PRO A 57 5.35 6.70 -6.15
N GLY A 58 5.20 7.56 -5.13
CA GLY A 58 6.32 8.05 -4.33
C GLY A 58 6.82 7.08 -3.27
N ALA A 59 6.05 6.06 -2.88
CA ALA A 59 6.35 5.25 -1.72
C ALA A 59 7.56 4.34 -1.92
N VAL A 60 8.58 4.52 -1.07
CA VAL A 60 9.80 3.70 -1.02
C VAL A 60 9.75 2.62 0.05
N GLY A 61 8.73 2.63 0.90
CA GLY A 61 8.42 1.61 1.90
C GLY A 61 6.92 1.36 1.97
N ALA A 62 6.51 0.19 2.45
CA ALA A 62 5.12 -0.24 2.47
C ALA A 62 4.46 -0.09 3.85
N CYS A 63 3.15 0.11 3.88
CA CYS A 63 2.37 0.07 5.12
C CYS A 63 2.42 -1.34 5.72
N PRO A 64 2.82 -1.49 7.00
CA PRO A 64 2.93 -2.81 7.62
C PRO A 64 1.59 -3.54 7.71
N LEU A 65 0.47 -2.80 7.75
CA LEU A 65 -0.85 -3.41 7.81
C LEU A 65 -1.25 -4.05 6.48
N GLY A 66 -0.91 -3.41 5.35
CA GLY A 66 -1.13 -3.97 4.02
C GLY A 66 -0.28 -5.21 3.79
N SER A 67 1.02 -5.11 4.11
CA SER A 67 1.95 -6.23 4.04
C SER A 67 1.54 -7.39 4.94
N PHE A 68 1.01 -7.12 6.14
CA PHE A 68 0.52 -8.14 7.05
C PHE A 68 -0.67 -8.91 6.50
N GLN A 69 -1.65 -8.21 5.90
CA GLN A 69 -2.81 -8.88 5.28
C GLN A 69 -2.41 -9.71 4.05
N GLY A 70 -1.45 -9.22 3.26
CA GLY A 70 -0.92 -9.96 2.10
C GLY A 70 -0.08 -11.17 2.51
N SER A 71 0.57 -11.14 3.67
CA SER A 71 1.46 -12.21 4.12
C SER A 71 0.74 -13.49 4.56
N PHE A 72 -0.58 -13.47 4.77
CA PHE A 72 -1.33 -14.69 5.09
C PHE A 72 -1.34 -15.71 3.94
N SER A 73 -1.19 -15.26 2.70
CA SER A 73 -1.11 -16.11 1.50
C SER A 73 0.31 -16.21 0.94
N ALA A 74 1.29 -15.59 1.62
CA ALA A 74 2.70 -15.63 1.26
C ALA A 74 3.44 -16.66 2.13
N ASP A 75 4.75 -16.77 1.90
CA ASP A 75 5.61 -17.61 2.73
C ASP A 75 5.54 -17.25 4.22
N ARG A 76 5.64 -18.25 5.08
CA ARG A 76 5.66 -18.10 6.55
C ARG A 76 6.74 -17.11 7.01
N SER A 77 7.87 -17.03 6.31
CA SER A 77 8.96 -16.08 6.59
C SER A 77 8.49 -14.63 6.50
N THR A 78 7.72 -14.28 5.47
CA THR A 78 7.14 -12.95 5.28
C THR A 78 6.16 -12.59 6.40
N LEU A 79 5.31 -13.55 6.81
CA LEU A 79 4.38 -13.35 7.92
C LEU A 79 5.12 -13.08 9.25
N TYR A 80 6.18 -13.84 9.55
CA TYR A 80 7.00 -13.65 10.75
C TYR A 80 7.75 -12.32 10.72
N TYR A 81 8.30 -11.93 9.56
CA TYR A 81 8.98 -10.65 9.38
C TYR A 81 8.04 -9.47 9.65
N VAL A 82 6.90 -9.42 8.96
CA VAL A 82 5.95 -8.31 9.09
C VAL A 82 5.31 -8.28 10.48
N GLY A 83 4.92 -9.46 11.02
CA GLY A 83 4.39 -9.60 12.37
C GLY A 83 5.40 -9.17 13.43
N GLY A 84 6.66 -9.55 13.29
CA GLY A 84 7.77 -9.17 14.16
C GLY A 84 8.01 -7.65 14.15
N ILE A 85 8.03 -7.02 12.98
CA ILE A 85 8.16 -5.56 12.85
C ILE A 85 6.97 -4.83 13.48
N LEU A 86 5.74 -5.30 13.25
CA LEU A 86 4.54 -4.73 13.88
C LEU A 86 4.61 -4.83 15.41
N LEU A 87 5.03 -5.98 15.93
CA LEU A 87 5.21 -6.19 17.37
C LEU A 87 6.32 -5.27 17.93
N LEU A 88 7.46 -5.19 17.23
CA LEU A 88 8.57 -4.31 17.61
C LEU A 88 8.13 -2.84 17.70
N TYR A 89 7.45 -2.33 16.68
CA TYR A 89 6.91 -0.98 16.68
C TYR A 89 5.89 -0.75 17.79
N SER A 90 5.04 -1.74 18.04
CA SER A 90 4.02 -1.70 19.10
C SER A 90 4.67 -1.61 20.48
N LEU A 91 5.67 -2.43 20.77
CA LEU A 91 6.37 -2.49 22.05
C LEU A 91 7.27 -1.28 22.27
N LEU A 92 7.98 -0.80 21.25
CA LEU A 92 8.84 0.35 21.38
C LEU A 92 8.04 1.65 21.50
N PHE A 93 7.14 1.91 20.59
CA PHE A 93 6.54 3.23 20.41
C PHE A 93 5.03 3.29 20.67
N GLY A 94 4.31 2.16 20.52
CA GLY A 94 2.85 2.16 20.61
C GLY A 94 2.24 3.24 19.71
N ARG A 95 1.22 3.95 20.19
CA ARG A 95 0.55 5.03 19.43
C ARG A 95 1.36 6.33 19.29
N MET A 96 2.55 6.40 19.85
CA MET A 96 3.46 7.52 19.60
C MET A 96 3.76 7.64 18.10
N ILE A 97 3.87 6.52 17.37
CA ILE A 97 3.98 6.50 15.89
C ILE A 97 2.87 7.32 15.24
N CYS A 98 1.62 7.12 15.67
CA CYS A 98 0.48 7.87 15.13
C CYS A 98 0.60 9.38 15.38
N GLY A 99 1.23 9.75 16.51
CA GLY A 99 1.43 11.14 16.88
C GLY A 99 2.57 11.84 16.16
N TRP A 100 3.65 11.12 15.80
CA TRP A 100 4.93 11.70 15.41
C TRP A 100 5.42 11.32 14.02
N LEU A 101 5.02 10.15 13.49
CA LEU A 101 5.58 9.60 12.26
C LEU A 101 4.54 9.45 11.14
N CYS A 102 3.27 9.20 11.49
CA CYS A 102 2.24 8.86 10.50
C CYS A 102 1.83 10.06 9.63
N PRO A 103 2.01 9.98 8.29
CA PRO A 103 1.63 11.05 7.36
C PRO A 103 0.13 11.34 7.37
N PHE A 104 -0.69 10.31 7.36
CA PHE A 104 -2.15 10.46 7.34
C PHE A 104 -2.69 11.14 8.61
N GLY A 105 -2.00 10.97 9.76
CA GLY A 105 -2.28 11.71 10.98
C GLY A 105 -2.01 13.21 10.83
N LEU A 106 -0.98 13.60 10.07
CA LEU A 106 -0.67 15.00 9.77
C LEU A 106 -1.78 15.64 8.91
N VAL A 107 -2.21 14.94 7.85
CA VAL A 107 -3.30 15.42 6.96
C VAL A 107 -4.54 15.76 7.76
N GLN A 108 -5.00 14.84 8.62
CA GLN A 108 -6.18 15.08 9.46
C GLN A 108 -6.00 16.26 10.43
N GLU A 109 -4.80 16.45 11.00
CA GLU A 109 -4.55 17.60 11.87
C GLU A 109 -4.50 18.93 11.14
N VAL A 110 -4.06 18.93 9.89
CA VAL A 110 -4.07 20.13 9.03
C VAL A 110 -5.52 20.51 8.70
N LEU A 111 -6.33 19.54 8.27
CA LEU A 111 -7.76 19.75 8.00
C LEU A 111 -8.52 20.26 9.23
N HIS A 112 -8.21 19.71 10.40
CA HIS A 112 -8.85 20.15 11.65
C HIS A 112 -8.54 21.59 12.05
N LYS A 113 -7.52 22.24 11.45
CA LYS A 113 -7.23 23.69 11.70
C LYS A 113 -8.23 24.62 11.01
N ILE A 114 -8.99 24.15 10.04
CA ILE A 114 -10.02 24.93 9.35
C ILE A 114 -11.02 25.44 10.40
N PRO A 115 -11.33 26.73 10.46
CA PRO A 115 -12.19 27.33 11.48
C PRO A 115 -13.67 26.94 11.26
N THR A 116 -14.08 25.85 11.88
CA THR A 116 -15.44 25.28 11.84
C THR A 116 -15.90 24.91 13.24
N PRO A 117 -17.19 24.76 13.50
CA PRO A 117 -17.69 24.20 14.76
C PRO A 117 -17.09 22.81 15.00
N LYS A 118 -16.43 22.61 16.15
CA LYS A 118 -15.79 21.33 16.48
C LYS A 118 -16.70 20.46 17.33
N VAL A 119 -16.78 19.18 16.98
CA VAL A 119 -17.53 18.20 17.76
C VAL A 119 -16.81 17.97 19.09
N LYS A 120 -17.53 18.21 20.19
CA LYS A 120 -17.05 17.97 21.55
C LYS A 120 -16.99 16.47 21.85
N LYS A 121 -16.14 16.11 22.81
CA LYS A 121 -16.08 14.75 23.35
C LYS A 121 -17.42 14.38 23.98
N SER A 122 -17.88 13.16 23.73
CA SER A 122 -19.13 12.65 24.26
C SER A 122 -18.99 11.14 24.56
N PRO A 123 -19.89 10.56 25.35
CA PRO A 123 -19.96 9.11 25.53
C PRO A 123 -20.04 8.35 24.21
N LEU A 124 -20.78 8.91 23.23
CA LEU A 124 -20.92 8.33 21.88
C LEU A 124 -19.56 8.25 21.14
N THR A 125 -18.75 9.32 21.17
CA THR A 125 -17.43 9.30 20.53
C THR A 125 -16.50 8.29 21.19
N ARG A 126 -16.68 8.00 22.46
CA ARG A 126 -15.93 6.95 23.16
C ARG A 126 -16.37 5.56 22.73
N VAL A 127 -17.66 5.30 22.58
CA VAL A 127 -18.18 4.02 22.08
C VAL A 127 -17.71 3.80 20.64
N LEU A 128 -17.82 4.82 19.76
CA LEU A 128 -17.33 4.75 18.39
C LEU A 128 -15.83 4.44 18.31
N SER A 129 -15.03 4.79 19.31
CA SER A 129 -13.59 4.47 19.30
C SER A 129 -13.31 2.96 19.36
N TYR A 130 -14.26 2.13 19.75
CA TYR A 130 -14.12 0.67 19.72
C TYR A 130 -14.32 0.09 18.33
N LEU A 131 -14.95 0.81 17.39
CA LEU A 131 -15.15 0.36 16.00
C LEU A 131 -13.84 -0.05 15.33
N LYS A 132 -12.74 0.66 15.57
CA LYS A 132 -11.42 0.30 15.01
C LYS A 132 -10.92 -1.09 15.43
N TYR A 133 -11.32 -1.58 16.62
CA TYR A 133 -10.96 -2.93 17.07
C TYR A 133 -11.80 -3.99 16.36
N VAL A 134 -13.07 -3.70 16.10
CA VAL A 134 -13.94 -4.56 15.27
C VAL A 134 -13.36 -4.63 13.85
N ILE A 135 -12.95 -3.49 13.29
CA ILE A 135 -12.32 -3.43 11.96
C ILE A 135 -10.99 -4.21 11.97
N LEU A 136 -10.17 -4.09 13.03
CA LEU A 136 -8.92 -4.85 13.18
C LEU A 136 -9.19 -6.35 13.16
N VAL A 137 -10.13 -6.82 13.96
CA VAL A 137 -10.42 -8.26 14.02
C VAL A 137 -11.05 -8.76 12.73
N PHE A 138 -12.07 -8.09 12.22
CA PHE A 138 -12.83 -8.59 11.09
C PHE A 138 -12.11 -8.37 9.75
N PHE A 139 -11.71 -7.12 9.41
CA PHE A 139 -11.15 -6.79 8.10
C PHE A 139 -9.64 -7.02 7.98
N VAL A 140 -8.91 -7.17 9.07
CA VAL A 140 -7.44 -7.38 9.03
C VAL A 140 -7.06 -8.81 9.36
N LEU A 141 -7.85 -9.52 10.19
CA LEU A 141 -7.57 -10.90 10.56
C LEU A 141 -8.56 -11.88 9.93
N VAL A 142 -9.85 -11.83 10.30
CA VAL A 142 -10.82 -12.88 9.91
C VAL A 142 -10.96 -12.97 8.39
N VAL A 143 -11.31 -11.89 7.72
CA VAL A 143 -11.55 -11.92 6.25
C VAL A 143 -10.28 -12.28 5.48
N PRO A 144 -9.11 -11.66 5.70
CA PRO A 144 -7.89 -12.06 4.98
C PRO A 144 -7.48 -13.52 5.23
N ILE A 145 -7.63 -14.02 6.46
CA ILE A 145 -7.32 -15.44 6.77
C ILE A 145 -8.30 -16.37 6.04
N MET A 146 -9.60 -16.07 6.05
CA MET A 146 -10.59 -16.90 5.34
C MET A 146 -10.30 -16.99 3.84
N TYR A 147 -9.89 -15.87 3.24
CA TYR A 147 -9.51 -15.85 1.83
C TYR A 147 -8.15 -16.50 1.58
N ALA A 148 -7.20 -16.34 2.50
CA ALA A 148 -5.91 -17.03 2.41
C ALA A 148 -6.05 -18.56 2.44
N LEU A 149 -7.00 -19.09 3.25
CA LEU A 149 -7.33 -20.52 3.27
C LEU A 149 -7.90 -21.05 1.94
N ARG A 150 -8.33 -20.13 1.05
CA ARG A 150 -8.79 -20.44 -0.31
C ARG A 150 -7.75 -20.04 -1.37
N ASN A 151 -6.49 -19.82 -0.98
CA ASN A 151 -5.39 -19.35 -1.82
C ASN A 151 -5.66 -18.06 -2.61
N THR A 152 -6.66 -17.28 -2.19
CA THR A 152 -7.01 -15.99 -2.82
C THR A 152 -6.65 -14.85 -1.87
N PRO A 153 -5.46 -14.23 -1.98
CA PRO A 153 -5.05 -13.17 -1.06
C PRO A 153 -5.96 -11.95 -1.16
N LEU A 154 -6.62 -11.60 -0.06
CA LEU A 154 -7.49 -10.44 0.01
C LEU A 154 -7.10 -9.51 1.16
N PRO A 155 -6.39 -8.41 0.90
CA PRO A 155 -6.14 -7.38 1.90
C PRO A 155 -7.40 -6.53 2.12
N ALA A 156 -8.40 -7.11 2.81
CA ALA A 156 -9.77 -6.60 2.86
C ALA A 156 -9.87 -5.16 3.38
N PHE A 157 -9.10 -4.80 4.42
CA PHE A 157 -9.09 -3.42 4.90
C PHE A 157 -8.57 -2.46 3.82
N CYS A 158 -7.48 -2.80 3.13
CA CYS A 158 -6.90 -1.96 2.08
C CYS A 158 -7.85 -1.85 0.88
N LYS A 159 -8.50 -2.98 0.50
CA LYS A 159 -9.40 -3.05 -0.65
C LYS A 159 -10.71 -2.27 -0.44
N TYR A 160 -11.29 -2.30 0.78
CA TYR A 160 -12.65 -1.80 0.99
C TYR A 160 -12.75 -0.51 1.82
N ILE A 161 -11.79 -0.24 2.72
CA ILE A 161 -11.93 0.82 3.74
C ILE A 161 -10.82 1.86 3.70
N CYS A 162 -9.57 1.50 3.35
CA CYS A 162 -8.41 2.35 3.56
C CYS A 162 -8.47 3.65 2.74
N PRO A 163 -8.60 4.84 3.37
CA PRO A 163 -8.62 6.13 2.67
C PRO A 163 -7.25 6.54 2.13
N ALA A 164 -6.16 6.12 2.78
CA ALA A 164 -4.80 6.39 2.31
C ALA A 164 -4.53 5.64 1.00
N GLY A 165 -5.04 4.39 0.86
CA GLY A 165 -4.95 3.64 -0.38
C GLY A 165 -5.64 4.34 -1.56
N THR A 166 -6.75 5.03 -1.30
CA THR A 166 -7.46 5.81 -2.33
C THR A 166 -6.74 7.13 -2.62
N LEU A 167 -6.28 7.84 -1.58
CA LEU A 167 -5.62 9.13 -1.73
C LEU A 167 -4.21 9.01 -2.33
N GLU A 168 -3.38 8.17 -1.74
CA GLU A 168 -1.96 8.06 -2.09
C GLU A 168 -1.75 7.13 -3.31
N GLY A 169 -2.46 5.99 -3.36
CA GLY A 169 -2.38 5.03 -4.45
C GLY A 169 -3.32 5.40 -5.60
N GLY A 170 -4.64 5.43 -5.38
CA GLY A 170 -5.62 5.66 -6.43
C GLY A 170 -5.46 7.03 -7.09
N ILE A 171 -5.65 8.12 -6.33
CA ILE A 171 -5.52 9.48 -6.88
C ILE A 171 -4.08 9.77 -7.29
N GLY A 172 -3.08 9.29 -6.53
CA GLY A 172 -1.68 9.48 -6.85
C GLY A 172 -1.28 8.93 -8.21
N LEU A 173 -1.80 7.76 -8.60
CA LEU A 173 -1.59 7.17 -9.93
C LEU A 173 -2.42 7.84 -11.01
N LEU A 174 -3.71 8.07 -10.74
CA LEU A 174 -4.63 8.68 -11.71
C LEU A 174 -4.32 10.15 -12.01
N SER A 175 -3.55 10.83 -11.17
CA SER A 175 -3.12 12.22 -11.43
C SER A 175 -2.06 12.34 -12.54
N ASN A 176 -1.50 11.23 -12.99
CA ASN A 176 -0.52 11.21 -14.09
C ASN A 176 -1.24 10.97 -15.43
N ALA A 177 -0.92 11.78 -16.44
CA ALA A 177 -1.50 11.67 -17.79
C ALA A 177 -1.22 10.30 -18.45
N VAL A 178 -0.08 9.68 -18.15
CA VAL A 178 0.27 8.33 -18.63
C VAL A 178 -0.77 7.28 -18.21
N ASN A 179 -1.44 7.51 -17.08
CA ASN A 179 -2.43 6.60 -16.50
C ASN A 179 -3.88 7.00 -16.79
N GLU A 180 -4.12 7.90 -17.76
CA GLU A 180 -5.46 8.41 -18.08
C GLU A 180 -6.43 7.28 -18.50
N SER A 181 -5.92 6.28 -19.22
CA SER A 181 -6.71 5.12 -19.64
C SER A 181 -7.35 4.34 -18.48
N TYR A 182 -6.76 4.36 -17.28
CA TYR A 182 -7.35 3.72 -16.09
C TYR A 182 -8.65 4.37 -15.62
N PHE A 183 -8.97 5.61 -16.03
CA PHE A 183 -10.24 6.25 -15.67
C PHE A 183 -11.45 5.47 -16.20
N SER A 184 -11.35 4.89 -17.38
CA SER A 184 -12.43 4.08 -17.99
C SER A 184 -12.68 2.77 -17.23
N MET A 185 -11.68 2.29 -16.47
CA MET A 185 -11.74 1.03 -15.71
C MET A 185 -12.21 1.21 -14.27
N LEU A 186 -12.52 2.44 -13.84
CA LEU A 186 -12.96 2.73 -12.47
C LEU A 186 -14.38 2.22 -12.21
N GLY A 187 -14.47 1.09 -11.52
CA GLY A 187 -15.74 0.45 -11.15
C GLY A 187 -16.39 1.01 -9.86
N PRO A 188 -17.55 0.47 -9.46
CA PRO A 188 -18.33 0.90 -8.28
C PRO A 188 -17.52 0.86 -6.97
N LEU A 189 -16.55 -0.06 -6.86
CA LEU A 189 -15.69 -0.17 -5.69
C LEU A 189 -14.80 1.08 -5.51
N PHE A 190 -14.27 1.64 -6.59
CA PHE A 190 -13.50 2.88 -6.51
C PHE A 190 -14.38 4.04 -6.06
N THR A 191 -15.59 4.17 -6.62
CA THR A 191 -16.57 5.19 -6.23
C THR A 191 -16.89 5.11 -4.74
N TRP A 192 -17.17 3.90 -4.21
CA TRP A 192 -17.38 3.65 -2.79
C TRP A 192 -16.19 4.15 -1.94
N LYS A 193 -14.98 3.74 -2.29
CA LYS A 193 -13.75 4.13 -1.57
C LYS A 193 -13.49 5.62 -1.65
N PHE A 194 -13.76 6.24 -2.79
CA PHE A 194 -13.61 7.68 -2.98
C PHE A 194 -14.58 8.46 -2.08
N LEU A 195 -15.86 8.08 -2.06
CA LEU A 195 -16.85 8.69 -1.19
C LEU A 195 -16.51 8.51 0.30
N LEU A 196 -16.05 7.32 0.68
CA LEU A 196 -15.60 7.04 2.04
C LEU A 196 -14.38 7.91 2.42
N MET A 197 -13.40 8.03 1.54
CA MET A 197 -12.24 8.90 1.74
C MET A 197 -12.64 10.36 1.91
N VAL A 198 -13.49 10.89 1.03
CA VAL A 198 -14.01 12.27 1.11
C VAL A 198 -14.75 12.48 2.44
N SER A 199 -15.61 11.53 2.83
CA SER A 199 -16.35 11.58 4.11
C SER A 199 -15.40 11.63 5.31
N ILE A 200 -14.30 10.86 5.29
CA ILE A 200 -13.29 10.85 6.34
C ILE A 200 -12.52 12.17 6.37
N LEU A 201 -12.13 12.72 5.22
CA LEU A 201 -11.42 14.00 5.13
C LEU A 201 -12.29 15.16 5.61
N VAL A 202 -13.54 15.24 5.13
CA VAL A 202 -14.53 16.24 5.57
C VAL A 202 -14.83 16.08 7.06
N GLY A 203 -15.09 14.87 7.53
CA GLY A 203 -15.32 14.59 8.95
C GLY A 203 -14.13 14.97 9.84
N SER A 204 -12.90 14.89 9.33
CA SER A 204 -11.69 15.31 10.04
C SER A 204 -11.58 16.82 10.24
N ILE A 205 -12.33 17.62 9.46
CA ILE A 205 -12.48 19.06 9.70
C ILE A 205 -13.19 19.30 11.04
N PHE A 206 -14.23 18.53 11.34
CA PHE A 206 -15.08 18.68 12.53
C PHE A 206 -14.56 17.89 13.72
N ILE A 207 -14.05 16.68 13.51
CA ILE A 207 -13.58 15.75 14.55
C ILE A 207 -12.07 15.58 14.46
N PHE A 208 -11.36 15.88 15.55
CA PHE A 208 -9.90 15.72 15.59
C PHE A 208 -9.50 14.27 15.36
N ARG A 209 -8.74 14.03 14.27
CA ARG A 209 -8.23 12.71 13.87
C ARG A 209 -9.33 11.62 13.77
N LEU A 210 -10.42 11.91 13.08
CA LEU A 210 -11.58 11.03 12.94
C LEU A 210 -11.18 9.60 12.56
N PHE A 211 -10.44 9.43 11.50
CA PHE A 211 -9.99 8.11 11.03
C PHE A 211 -9.15 7.38 12.08
N CYS A 212 -8.16 8.06 12.66
CA CYS A 212 -7.26 7.47 13.66
C CYS A 212 -8.00 7.08 14.96
N ARG A 213 -9.11 7.75 15.28
CA ARG A 213 -9.89 7.47 16.49
C ARG A 213 -10.86 6.32 16.31
N PHE A 214 -11.52 6.23 15.15
CA PHE A 214 -12.69 5.35 14.99
C PHE A 214 -12.47 4.21 14.01
N ILE A 215 -11.60 4.36 13.00
CA ILE A 215 -11.55 3.44 11.86
C ILE A 215 -10.18 2.73 11.75
N CYS A 216 -9.08 3.41 12.10
CA CYS A 216 -7.73 2.92 11.81
C CYS A 216 -7.33 1.67 12.62
N PRO A 217 -7.20 0.47 11.99
CA PRO A 217 -6.82 -0.75 12.70
C PRO A 217 -5.36 -0.76 13.16
N LEU A 218 -4.46 -0.07 12.45
CA LEU A 218 -3.08 0.11 12.90
C LEU A 218 -3.03 0.92 14.21
N GLY A 219 -3.89 1.95 14.32
CA GLY A 219 -4.06 2.70 15.57
C GLY A 219 -4.67 1.87 16.69
N ALA A 220 -5.53 0.89 16.38
CA ALA A 220 -6.03 -0.08 17.35
C ALA A 220 -4.92 -0.99 17.86
N LEU A 221 -4.15 -1.60 16.94
CA LEU A 221 -3.04 -2.48 17.26
C LEU A 221 -2.01 -1.80 18.17
N TYR A 222 -1.51 -0.64 17.76
CA TYR A 222 -0.56 0.13 18.57
C TYR A 222 -1.15 0.57 19.91
N GLY A 223 -2.46 0.81 19.97
CA GLY A 223 -3.20 1.17 21.18
C GLY A 223 -3.15 0.09 22.25
N LEU A 224 -3.27 -1.18 21.87
CA LEU A 224 -3.20 -2.31 22.80
C LEU A 224 -1.88 -2.33 23.60
N PHE A 225 -0.78 -1.94 22.96
CA PHE A 225 0.56 -1.95 23.55
C PHE A 225 0.94 -0.61 24.21
N ASN A 226 0.13 0.43 24.10
CA ASN A 226 0.52 1.80 24.50
C ASN A 226 0.88 1.91 25.99
N LYS A 227 0.23 1.14 26.87
CA LYS A 227 0.53 1.12 28.31
C LYS A 227 1.91 0.53 28.60
N ILE A 228 2.33 -0.50 27.88
CA ILE A 228 3.59 -1.23 28.06
C ILE A 228 4.72 -0.71 27.18
N SER A 229 4.43 0.14 26.19
CA SER A 229 5.43 0.68 25.28
C SER A 229 6.57 1.39 26.02
N VAL A 230 7.80 1.25 25.47
CA VAL A 230 9.02 1.87 26.03
C VAL A 230 8.95 3.39 25.95
N PHE A 231 8.55 3.92 24.78
CA PHE A 231 8.41 5.35 24.55
C PHE A 231 6.95 5.80 24.66
N GLY A 232 6.73 7.01 25.11
CA GLY A 232 5.40 7.57 25.29
C GLY A 232 5.36 8.63 26.38
N VAL A 233 4.16 8.89 26.91
CA VAL A 233 3.97 9.80 28.07
C VAL A 233 3.43 9.01 29.26
N LYS A 234 3.86 9.42 30.45
CA LYS A 234 3.37 8.83 31.72
C LYS A 234 3.15 9.90 32.78
N VAL A 235 2.26 9.59 33.72
CA VAL A 235 2.00 10.40 34.89
C VAL A 235 2.80 9.87 36.09
N GLU A 236 3.45 10.74 36.79
CA GLU A 236 4.09 10.47 38.09
C GLU A 236 3.04 10.71 39.17
N LYS A 237 2.45 9.63 39.67
CA LYS A 237 1.29 9.71 40.60
C LYS A 237 1.60 10.48 41.88
N SER A 238 2.85 10.44 42.37
CA SER A 238 3.28 11.16 43.56
C SER A 238 3.23 12.69 43.42
N LYS A 239 3.23 13.21 42.19
CA LYS A 239 3.17 14.65 41.88
C LYS A 239 1.83 15.06 41.31
N CYS A 240 0.93 14.11 41.05
CA CYS A 240 -0.38 14.38 40.46
C CYS A 240 -1.36 14.85 41.55
N THR A 241 -2.03 15.96 41.29
CA THR A 241 -3.09 16.52 42.15
C THR A 241 -4.48 16.22 41.62
N ASP A 242 -4.62 15.36 40.65
CA ASP A 242 -5.86 14.95 39.98
C ASP A 242 -6.77 16.12 39.53
N CYS A 243 -6.16 17.25 39.16
CA CYS A 243 -6.87 18.47 38.74
C CYS A 243 -7.61 18.38 37.41
N GLY A 244 -7.47 17.30 36.65
CA GLY A 244 -8.18 17.04 35.38
C GLY A 244 -7.79 17.90 34.18
N LEU A 245 -6.84 18.86 34.30
CA LEU A 245 -6.46 19.78 33.23
C LEU A 245 -5.94 19.04 31.99
N CYS A 246 -5.19 17.95 32.17
CA CYS A 246 -4.65 17.14 31.07
C CYS A 246 -5.78 16.46 30.27
N HIS A 247 -6.86 16.04 30.92
CA HIS A 247 -8.06 15.48 30.30
C HIS A 247 -8.82 16.53 29.48
N ASN A 248 -9.04 17.70 30.06
CA ASN A 248 -9.80 18.78 29.42
C ASN A 248 -9.05 19.34 28.22
N HIS A 249 -7.73 19.43 28.29
CA HIS A 249 -6.88 19.91 27.19
C HIS A 249 -6.70 18.88 26.07
N CYS A 250 -6.82 17.59 26.37
CA CYS A 250 -6.59 16.53 25.38
C CYS A 250 -7.67 16.55 24.30
N LYS A 251 -7.25 16.45 23.03
CA LYS A 251 -8.14 16.45 21.87
C LYS A 251 -8.71 15.08 21.53
N VAL A 252 -8.16 14.01 22.11
CA VAL A 252 -8.66 12.63 21.97
C VAL A 252 -9.36 12.16 23.25
N ASP A 253 -10.20 11.11 23.16
CA ASP A 253 -10.96 10.59 24.30
C ASP A 253 -10.13 9.63 25.15
N ILE A 254 -9.17 10.18 25.90
CA ILE A 254 -8.38 9.40 26.86
C ILE A 254 -9.16 9.16 28.18
N LYS A 255 -8.93 8.01 28.80
CA LYS A 255 -9.32 7.76 30.21
C LYS A 255 -8.22 8.23 31.15
N GLU A 256 -6.98 7.95 30.78
CA GLU A 256 -5.77 8.34 31.50
C GLU A 256 -4.68 8.77 30.51
N VAL A 257 -3.76 9.61 30.93
CA VAL A 257 -2.59 9.97 30.11
C VAL A 257 -1.74 8.71 29.89
N GLY A 258 -1.51 8.36 28.63
CA GLY A 258 -0.76 7.15 28.25
C GLY A 258 -1.63 5.91 28.09
N ASP A 259 -2.97 6.03 28.14
CA ASP A 259 -3.88 4.93 27.82
C ASP A 259 -3.86 4.53 26.34
N GLN A 260 -4.67 3.54 25.98
CA GLN A 260 -4.74 3.00 24.62
C GLN A 260 -5.19 4.02 23.54
N GLU A 261 -5.85 5.14 23.94
CA GLU A 261 -6.24 6.21 23.02
C GLU A 261 -5.20 7.33 22.91
N CYS A 262 -4.26 7.38 23.83
CA CYS A 262 -3.25 8.42 23.88
C CYS A 262 -2.23 8.28 22.71
N ILE A 263 -2.13 9.31 21.89
CA ILE A 263 -1.16 9.38 20.76
C ILE A 263 0.21 9.93 21.18
N SER A 264 0.47 10.06 22.45
CA SER A 264 1.73 10.57 23.05
C SER A 264 2.23 11.86 22.38
N CYS A 265 1.30 12.80 22.09
CA CYS A 265 1.64 14.08 21.46
C CYS A 265 2.43 15.03 22.36
N GLY A 266 2.36 14.84 23.68
CA GLY A 266 3.08 15.64 24.67
C GLY A 266 2.42 16.99 25.03
N GLU A 267 1.28 17.35 24.43
CA GLU A 267 0.60 18.63 24.71
C GLU A 267 0.21 18.77 26.20
N CYS A 268 -0.16 17.65 26.84
CA CYS A 268 -0.52 17.60 28.25
C CYS A 268 0.66 17.90 29.21
N ILE A 269 1.90 17.70 28.77
CA ILE A 269 3.11 18.01 29.58
C ILE A 269 3.18 19.50 29.88
N GLY A 270 2.84 20.33 28.88
CA GLY A 270 2.90 21.80 29.01
C GLY A 270 1.81 22.41 29.87
N VAL A 271 0.66 21.72 30.03
CA VAL A 271 -0.48 22.23 30.82
C VAL A 271 -0.53 21.70 32.25
N CYS A 272 0.35 20.76 32.59
CA CYS A 272 0.39 20.18 33.94
C CYS A 272 1.08 21.16 34.93
N PRO A 273 0.36 21.72 35.90
CA PRO A 273 0.93 22.70 36.82
C PRO A 273 2.00 22.11 37.75
N THR A 274 1.83 20.86 38.14
CA THR A 274 2.78 20.15 39.04
C THR A 274 3.88 19.42 38.29
N LYS A 275 3.93 19.54 36.95
CA LYS A 275 4.91 18.81 36.09
C LYS A 275 4.92 17.30 36.33
N ALA A 276 3.78 16.74 36.73
CA ALA A 276 3.62 15.31 36.99
C ALA A 276 3.66 14.47 35.70
N ILE A 277 3.48 15.06 34.51
CA ILE A 277 3.48 14.36 33.23
C ILE A 277 4.85 14.48 32.58
N ARG A 278 5.43 13.32 32.20
CA ARG A 278 6.75 13.25 31.57
C ARG A 278 6.80 12.22 30.47
N TRP A 279 7.85 12.29 29.64
CA TRP A 279 8.15 11.26 28.65
C TRP A 279 8.60 9.97 29.34
N LYS A 280 8.15 8.80 28.83
CA LYS A 280 8.72 7.49 29.13
C LYS A 280 10.07 7.35 28.40
N GLY A 281 10.98 6.53 28.93
CA GLY A 281 12.26 6.19 28.28
C GLY A 281 13.30 7.30 28.28
N ILE A 282 12.95 8.53 28.64
CA ILE A 282 13.88 9.67 28.71
C ILE A 282 14.12 10.01 30.19
N LYS A 283 15.38 9.85 30.66
CA LYS A 283 15.77 10.35 31.99
C LYS A 283 15.66 11.88 31.98
N ALA A 284 14.95 12.45 32.96
CA ALA A 284 14.92 13.89 33.13
C ALA A 284 16.36 14.38 33.43
N SER A 285 16.95 15.11 32.51
CA SER A 285 18.17 15.84 32.80
C SER A 285 17.82 16.92 33.81
N ALA A 286 18.57 17.00 34.92
CA ALA A 286 18.47 18.09 35.88
C ALA A 286 18.63 19.45 35.16
N PRO A 287 17.96 20.52 35.61
CA PRO A 287 18.14 21.85 35.03
C PRO A 287 19.58 22.29 35.25
N SER A 288 20.39 22.26 34.21
CA SER A 288 21.77 22.81 34.22
C SER A 288 21.72 24.30 33.91
N ASP A 289 22.52 25.07 34.62
CA ASP A 289 22.70 26.51 34.52
C ASP A 289 23.11 26.92 33.09
N ASP A 290 22.55 28.00 32.54
CA ASP A 290 22.01 27.91 31.19
C ASP A 290 22.64 28.86 30.14
N SER A 291 23.73 29.55 30.38
CA SER A 291 24.24 30.51 29.39
C SER A 291 25.24 29.93 28.37
N LYS A 292 26.15 29.06 28.78
CA LYS A 292 27.10 28.38 27.88
C LYS A 292 26.47 27.28 27.07
N HIS A 293 25.43 26.62 27.60
CA HIS A 293 24.70 25.52 26.91
C HIS A 293 23.71 25.98 25.80
N LYS A 294 23.30 27.25 25.77
CA LYS A 294 22.37 27.76 24.72
C LYS A 294 23.00 27.71 23.33
N LYS A 295 24.25 28.14 23.19
CA LYS A 295 24.98 28.09 21.91
C LYS A 295 25.22 26.65 21.45
N ALA A 296 25.69 25.77 22.34
CA ALA A 296 25.89 24.36 22.02
C ALA A 296 24.59 23.66 21.61
N LYS A 297 23.47 23.90 22.32
CA LYS A 297 22.16 23.38 21.95
C LYS A 297 21.67 23.90 20.59
N LEU A 298 21.98 25.15 20.23
CA LEU A 298 21.64 25.73 18.93
C LEU A 298 22.46 25.05 17.82
N VAL A 299 23.78 24.94 18.02
CA VAL A 299 24.69 24.26 17.06
C VAL A 299 24.26 22.81 16.84
N THR A 300 23.97 22.04 17.88
CA THR A 300 23.49 20.66 17.78
C THR A 300 22.17 20.59 16.99
N ARG A 301 21.25 21.54 17.19
CA ARG A 301 19.98 21.59 16.41
C ARG A 301 20.21 21.89 14.95
N ILE A 302 21.12 22.80 14.61
CA ILE A 302 21.48 23.13 13.23
C ILE A 302 22.12 21.92 12.57
N ILE A 303 23.10 21.29 13.21
CA ILE A 303 23.76 20.09 12.70
C ILE A 303 22.72 18.99 12.48
N SER A 304 21.84 18.71 13.45
CA SER A 304 20.78 17.71 13.29
C SER A 304 19.85 18.04 12.13
N ALA A 305 19.48 19.30 11.94
CA ALA A 305 18.62 19.73 10.81
C ALA A 305 19.33 19.54 9.46
N VAL A 306 20.62 19.89 9.38
CA VAL A 306 21.45 19.71 8.16
C VAL A 306 21.60 18.23 7.83
N VAL A 307 21.89 17.37 8.81
CA VAL A 307 22.01 15.92 8.62
C VAL A 307 20.66 15.33 8.15
N LEU A 308 19.56 15.69 8.80
CA LEU A 308 18.23 15.20 8.39
C LEU A 308 17.86 15.68 6.99
N MET A 309 18.18 16.91 6.64
CA MET A 309 17.97 17.44 5.29
C MET A 309 18.87 16.71 4.27
N GLY A 310 20.13 16.45 4.61
CA GLY A 310 21.06 15.69 3.79
C GLY A 310 20.56 14.27 3.50
N ILE A 311 20.01 13.58 4.50
CA ILE A 311 19.41 12.25 4.34
C ILE A 311 18.20 12.33 3.39
N LEU A 312 17.32 13.33 3.55
CA LEU A 312 16.15 13.47 2.68
C LEU A 312 16.52 13.75 1.22
N VAL A 313 17.44 14.70 1.00
CA VAL A 313 17.93 15.04 -0.33
C VAL A 313 18.67 13.85 -0.94
N GLY A 314 19.54 13.18 -0.16
CA GLY A 314 20.25 11.99 -0.61
C GLY A 314 19.29 10.85 -1.01
N ALA A 315 18.24 10.62 -0.22
CA ALA A 315 17.21 9.64 -0.59
C ALA A 315 16.49 10.03 -1.89
N ALA A 316 16.07 11.29 -2.01
CA ALA A 316 15.39 11.77 -3.22
C ALA A 316 16.27 11.64 -4.47
N VAL A 317 17.55 12.01 -4.37
CA VAL A 317 18.53 11.86 -5.48
C VAL A 317 18.76 10.39 -5.80
N TYR A 318 18.95 9.54 -4.78
CA TYR A 318 19.13 8.10 -4.95
C TYR A 318 17.96 7.48 -5.73
N TYR A 319 16.71 7.73 -5.32
CA TYR A 319 15.54 7.19 -6.02
C TYR A 319 15.31 7.82 -7.39
N TRP A 320 15.71 9.08 -7.60
CA TRP A 320 15.66 9.71 -8.91
C TRP A 320 16.63 9.08 -9.91
N GLN A 321 17.82 8.68 -9.44
CA GLN A 321 18.86 8.07 -10.26
C GLN A 321 18.67 6.56 -10.47
N GLN A 322 17.76 5.91 -9.72
CA GLN A 322 17.48 4.50 -9.99
C GLN A 322 17.02 4.36 -11.44
N PRO A 323 17.66 3.48 -12.22
CA PRO A 323 17.18 3.17 -13.56
C PRO A 323 15.73 2.70 -13.42
N GLU A 324 14.89 3.10 -14.34
CA GLU A 324 13.68 2.34 -14.59
C GLU A 324 14.14 0.95 -14.94
N PRO A 325 13.43 -0.11 -14.52
CA PRO A 325 13.84 -1.45 -14.88
C PRO A 325 13.98 -1.49 -16.40
N SER A 326 15.23 -1.32 -16.86
CA SER A 326 15.57 -1.41 -18.26
C SER A 326 15.60 -2.89 -18.64
N HIS A 327 14.90 -3.21 -19.70
CA HIS A 327 14.69 -4.55 -20.21
C HIS A 327 15.89 -5.12 -20.97
N GLU A 328 17.09 -4.53 -20.87
CA GLU A 328 18.27 -4.97 -21.63
C GLU A 328 19.28 -5.71 -20.74
N LYS A 329 19.26 -7.05 -20.85
CA LYS A 329 20.45 -7.88 -20.62
C LYS A 329 21.03 -8.29 -21.98
N PRO A 330 22.38 -8.36 -22.12
CA PRO A 330 23.01 -8.88 -23.34
C PRO A 330 22.50 -10.31 -23.62
N ALA A 331 22.24 -10.61 -24.89
CA ALA A 331 21.57 -11.84 -25.34
C ALA A 331 22.30 -13.18 -25.03
N ASP A 332 23.51 -13.15 -24.50
CA ASP A 332 24.32 -14.33 -24.22
C ASP A 332 24.33 -14.81 -22.75
N GLN A 333 23.55 -14.18 -21.88
CA GLN A 333 23.37 -14.57 -20.46
C GLN A 333 21.92 -14.43 -19.97
N VAL A 334 20.97 -15.00 -20.69
CA VAL A 334 19.57 -14.95 -20.29
C VAL A 334 19.24 -16.16 -19.42
N ASP A 335 19.24 -15.99 -18.11
CA ASP A 335 18.74 -17.00 -17.18
C ASP A 335 17.21 -17.16 -17.35
N ARG A 336 16.71 -18.40 -17.27
CA ARG A 336 15.28 -18.66 -17.22
C ARG A 336 14.68 -18.09 -15.94
N GLY A 337 13.53 -17.46 -16.07
CA GLY A 337 12.89 -16.80 -14.92
C GLY A 337 11.47 -16.32 -15.19
N ASN A 338 10.92 -15.65 -14.19
CA ASN A 338 9.59 -15.04 -14.23
C ASN A 338 9.64 -13.51 -14.02
N GLN A 339 10.73 -12.91 -14.44
CA GLN A 339 10.94 -11.46 -14.35
C GLN A 339 11.31 -10.91 -15.73
N VAL A 340 11.05 -9.66 -15.94
CA VAL A 340 11.39 -9.00 -17.18
C VAL A 340 12.89 -9.10 -17.48
N GLY A 341 13.23 -9.38 -18.75
CA GLY A 341 14.58 -9.66 -19.21
C GLY A 341 15.05 -11.11 -18.98
N ALA A 342 14.22 -11.99 -18.42
CA ALA A 342 14.49 -13.41 -18.30
C ALA A 342 13.87 -14.21 -19.46
N LEU A 343 14.50 -15.30 -19.86
CA LEU A 343 13.90 -16.28 -20.78
C LEU A 343 12.72 -16.94 -20.06
N CYS A 344 11.53 -16.88 -20.66
CA CYS A 344 10.31 -17.41 -20.07
C CYS A 344 10.40 -18.94 -19.88
N TYR A 345 9.80 -19.45 -18.81
CA TYR A 345 9.57 -20.89 -18.68
C TYR A 345 8.48 -21.31 -19.66
N GLY A 346 8.76 -22.30 -20.51
CA GLY A 346 7.75 -22.96 -21.35
C GLY A 346 7.01 -24.06 -20.61
N GLU A 347 5.77 -24.30 -20.97
CA GLU A 347 4.94 -25.38 -20.45
C GLU A 347 3.92 -25.83 -21.48
N GLN A 348 3.69 -27.16 -21.54
CA GLN A 348 2.70 -27.75 -22.44
C GLN A 348 1.30 -27.68 -21.79
N LEU A 349 0.47 -26.80 -22.29
CA LEU A 349 -0.89 -26.58 -21.78
C LEU A 349 -1.93 -27.16 -22.72
N LYS A 350 -3.02 -27.74 -22.18
CA LYS A 350 -4.11 -28.29 -22.98
C LYS A 350 -4.87 -27.17 -23.70
N VAL A 351 -5.25 -27.43 -24.94
CA VAL A 351 -6.03 -26.48 -25.76
C VAL A 351 -7.50 -26.53 -25.34
N ILE A 352 -8.12 -25.35 -25.20
CA ILE A 352 -9.57 -25.22 -24.97
C ILE A 352 -10.23 -24.78 -26.27
N THR A 353 -11.28 -25.51 -26.68
CA THR A 353 -12.15 -25.15 -27.82
C THR A 353 -13.59 -24.96 -27.33
N PRO A 354 -14.48 -24.41 -28.17
CA PRO A 354 -15.91 -24.35 -27.87
C PRO A 354 -16.53 -25.71 -27.52
N GLU A 355 -15.97 -26.81 -28.05
CA GLU A 355 -16.46 -28.19 -27.81
C GLU A 355 -15.89 -28.80 -26.51
N GLY A 356 -14.86 -28.20 -25.91
CA GLY A 356 -14.26 -28.69 -24.67
C GLY A 356 -12.74 -28.56 -24.65
N ILE A 357 -12.12 -29.22 -23.66
CA ILE A 357 -10.66 -29.30 -23.50
C ILE A 357 -10.15 -30.48 -24.29
N LEU A 358 -9.23 -30.23 -25.19
CA LEU A 358 -8.59 -31.25 -26.02
C LEU A 358 -7.39 -31.90 -25.32
N GLU A 359 -7.01 -33.11 -25.77
CA GLU A 359 -5.73 -33.74 -25.38
C GLU A 359 -4.53 -33.10 -26.11
N GLU A 360 -4.77 -32.29 -27.14
CA GLU A 360 -3.76 -31.49 -27.80
C GLU A 360 -3.19 -30.44 -26.83
N THR A 361 -1.87 -30.23 -26.91
CA THR A 361 -1.18 -29.27 -26.05
C THR A 361 -0.43 -28.25 -26.89
N ALA A 362 -0.27 -27.04 -26.36
CA ALA A 362 0.54 -25.99 -26.94
C ALA A 362 1.45 -25.36 -25.88
N ASP A 363 2.67 -25.00 -26.30
CA ASP A 363 3.59 -24.21 -25.46
C ASP A 363 3.58 -22.74 -25.93
N PRO A 364 3.10 -21.81 -25.13
CA PRO A 364 3.04 -20.40 -25.52
C PRO A 364 4.40 -19.77 -25.81
N THR A 365 5.49 -20.36 -25.30
CA THR A 365 6.86 -19.81 -25.51
C THR A 365 7.54 -20.32 -26.76
N ALA A 366 7.00 -21.36 -27.40
CA ALA A 366 7.61 -22.04 -28.56
C ALA A 366 7.15 -21.48 -29.92
N THR A 367 6.59 -20.27 -29.95
CA THR A 367 6.00 -19.69 -31.17
C THR A 367 7.02 -19.07 -32.13
N GLY A 368 8.19 -18.63 -31.63
CA GLY A 368 9.17 -17.86 -32.41
C GLY A 368 8.65 -16.49 -32.88
N LYS A 369 7.58 -15.99 -32.22
CA LYS A 369 6.93 -14.70 -32.48
C LYS A 369 6.81 -13.93 -31.17
N VAL A 370 6.60 -12.62 -31.27
CA VAL A 370 6.14 -11.86 -30.10
C VAL A 370 4.88 -12.50 -29.55
N THR A 371 4.90 -12.87 -28.29
CA THR A 371 3.84 -13.64 -27.67
C THR A 371 3.23 -12.92 -26.48
N VAL A 372 1.92 -12.86 -26.43
CA VAL A 372 1.16 -12.34 -25.29
C VAL A 372 0.48 -13.50 -24.57
N ILE A 373 0.74 -13.64 -23.28
CA ILE A 373 0.14 -14.68 -22.43
C ILE A 373 -0.70 -13.97 -21.36
N ASN A 374 -2.02 -14.06 -21.47
CA ASN A 374 -2.97 -13.51 -20.51
C ASN A 374 -3.55 -14.62 -19.65
N PHE A 375 -3.43 -14.50 -18.33
CA PHE A 375 -4.06 -15.41 -17.38
C PHE A 375 -5.41 -14.84 -16.93
N TRP A 376 -6.47 -15.57 -17.19
CA TRP A 376 -7.85 -15.16 -16.97
C TRP A 376 -8.71 -16.24 -16.31
N GLY A 377 -9.96 -15.92 -16.00
CA GLY A 377 -10.94 -16.89 -15.52
C GLY A 377 -12.35 -16.35 -15.70
N THR A 378 -13.32 -17.23 -15.96
CA THR A 378 -14.74 -16.88 -16.13
C THR A 378 -15.34 -16.17 -14.90
N TRP A 379 -14.80 -16.42 -13.73
CA TRP A 379 -15.16 -15.78 -12.45
C TRP A 379 -14.52 -14.40 -12.26
N CYS A 380 -13.60 -14.00 -13.12
CA CYS A 380 -12.86 -12.74 -13.02
C CYS A 380 -13.47 -11.68 -13.95
N THR A 381 -14.42 -10.90 -13.47
CA THR A 381 -15.08 -9.85 -14.25
C THR A 381 -14.13 -8.91 -14.99
N PRO A 382 -13.04 -8.36 -14.37
CA PRO A 382 -12.11 -7.54 -15.11
C PRO A 382 -11.32 -8.30 -16.18
N CYS A 383 -11.07 -9.61 -16.00
CA CYS A 383 -10.41 -10.41 -17.02
C CYS A 383 -11.32 -10.56 -18.26
N CYS A 384 -12.58 -10.91 -18.05
CA CYS A 384 -13.54 -11.04 -19.15
C CYS A 384 -13.76 -9.71 -19.89
N ALA A 385 -13.66 -8.59 -19.18
CA ALA A 385 -13.83 -7.25 -19.78
C ALA A 385 -12.64 -6.82 -20.65
N GLU A 386 -11.46 -7.38 -20.44
CA GLU A 386 -10.27 -7.02 -21.24
C GLU A 386 -9.98 -7.98 -22.40
N LEU A 387 -10.55 -9.20 -22.41
CA LEU A 387 -10.34 -10.17 -23.50
C LEU A 387 -10.60 -9.60 -24.91
N PRO A 388 -11.62 -8.74 -25.14
CA PRO A 388 -11.80 -8.10 -26.44
C PRO A 388 -10.61 -7.24 -26.90
N PHE A 389 -9.82 -6.68 -25.98
CA PHE A 389 -8.63 -5.91 -26.34
C PHE A 389 -7.52 -6.82 -26.85
N PHE A 390 -7.39 -8.03 -26.28
CA PHE A 390 -6.43 -9.04 -26.74
C PHE A 390 -6.81 -9.55 -28.13
N GLU A 391 -8.09 -9.80 -28.37
CA GLU A 391 -8.58 -10.18 -29.70
C GLU A 391 -8.32 -9.09 -30.73
N GLN A 392 -8.64 -7.83 -30.41
CA GLN A 392 -8.38 -6.68 -31.29
C GLN A 392 -6.89 -6.55 -31.64
N VAL A 393 -5.98 -6.76 -30.68
CA VAL A 393 -4.53 -6.74 -30.93
C VAL A 393 -4.10 -7.95 -31.76
N ALA A 394 -4.66 -9.15 -31.51
CA ALA A 394 -4.38 -10.34 -32.31
C ALA A 394 -4.81 -10.14 -33.79
N ASP A 395 -5.98 -9.55 -34.01
CA ASP A 395 -6.48 -9.25 -35.37
C ASP A 395 -5.63 -8.18 -36.08
N GLU A 396 -5.19 -7.14 -35.35
CA GLU A 396 -4.42 -6.04 -35.92
C GLU A 396 -3.03 -6.48 -36.39
N TYR A 397 -2.34 -7.30 -35.59
CA TYR A 397 -0.96 -7.74 -35.89
C TYR A 397 -0.91 -9.09 -36.62
N GLY A 398 -2.00 -9.83 -36.66
CA GLY A 398 -2.14 -11.09 -37.42
C GLY A 398 -1.03 -12.09 -37.12
N ASP A 399 -0.38 -12.57 -38.17
CA ASP A 399 0.70 -13.59 -38.07
C ASP A 399 1.99 -13.09 -37.43
N SER A 400 2.13 -11.81 -37.14
CA SER A 400 3.35 -11.25 -36.53
C SER A 400 3.45 -11.57 -35.04
N ILE A 401 2.32 -11.86 -34.39
CA ILE A 401 2.26 -12.16 -32.97
C ILE A 401 1.44 -13.41 -32.68
N SER A 402 1.54 -13.91 -31.46
CA SER A 402 0.66 -14.96 -30.94
C SER A 402 0.05 -14.51 -29.62
N VAL A 403 -1.26 -14.64 -29.47
CA VAL A 403 -1.97 -14.27 -28.23
C VAL A 403 -2.62 -15.50 -27.62
N PHE A 404 -2.22 -15.81 -26.38
CA PHE A 404 -2.72 -16.94 -25.61
C PHE A 404 -3.53 -16.43 -24.42
N ALA A 405 -4.78 -16.87 -24.33
CA ALA A 405 -5.65 -16.67 -23.18
C ALA A 405 -5.66 -17.94 -22.34
N VAL A 406 -4.86 -17.97 -21.28
CA VAL A 406 -4.68 -19.13 -20.40
C VAL A 406 -5.69 -19.09 -19.27
N HIS A 407 -6.66 -20.00 -19.31
CA HIS A 407 -7.68 -20.10 -18.27
C HIS A 407 -7.09 -20.73 -16.99
N SER A 408 -7.17 -19.97 -15.91
CA SER A 408 -6.65 -20.44 -14.61
C SER A 408 -7.63 -21.38 -13.92
N TYR A 409 -7.10 -22.50 -13.46
CA TYR A 409 -7.82 -23.64 -12.88
C TYR A 409 -8.43 -23.37 -11.49
N LEU A 410 -8.87 -22.19 -11.16
CA LEU A 410 -9.30 -21.93 -9.77
C LEU A 410 -10.74 -22.36 -9.46
N LEU A 411 -11.59 -22.76 -10.40
CA LEU A 411 -13.00 -23.15 -10.08
C LEU A 411 -13.81 -23.70 -11.28
N VAL A 412 -13.56 -24.80 -11.89
CA VAL A 412 -14.43 -25.52 -12.88
C VAL A 412 -14.04 -25.33 -14.36
N GLU A 413 -13.43 -26.35 -14.94
CA GLU A 413 -13.02 -26.44 -16.35
C GLU A 413 -14.18 -26.30 -17.35
N GLU A 414 -15.35 -26.82 -17.01
CA GLU A 414 -16.53 -26.83 -17.90
C GLU A 414 -17.07 -25.44 -18.24
N THR A 415 -16.83 -24.43 -17.41
CA THR A 415 -17.31 -23.06 -17.63
C THR A 415 -16.49 -22.29 -18.65
N ALA A 416 -15.21 -22.63 -18.86
CA ALA A 416 -14.35 -21.95 -19.83
C ALA A 416 -14.75 -22.26 -21.26
N ALA A 417 -14.96 -23.51 -21.61
CA ALA A 417 -15.38 -23.91 -22.95
C ALA A 417 -16.77 -23.33 -23.32
N ALA A 418 -17.73 -23.37 -22.39
CA ALA A 418 -19.02 -22.75 -22.59
C ALA A 418 -18.94 -21.24 -22.81
N TYR A 419 -18.11 -20.55 -22.01
CA TYR A 419 -17.89 -19.11 -22.16
C TYR A 419 -17.24 -18.77 -23.52
N ILE A 420 -16.27 -19.58 -23.98
CA ILE A 420 -15.63 -19.42 -25.28
C ILE A 420 -16.65 -19.70 -26.41
N ALA A 421 -17.49 -20.71 -26.30
CA ALA A 421 -18.54 -21.01 -27.26
C ALA A 421 -19.52 -19.85 -27.42
N ASP A 422 -19.91 -19.21 -26.32
CA ASP A 422 -20.86 -18.11 -26.32
C ASP A 422 -20.29 -16.79 -26.84
N ASN A 423 -18.96 -16.54 -26.65
CA ASN A 423 -18.39 -15.20 -26.86
C ASN A 423 -17.25 -15.16 -27.88
N TYR A 424 -16.52 -16.27 -28.13
CA TYR A 424 -15.25 -16.28 -28.85
C TYR A 424 -15.15 -17.38 -29.90
N THR A 425 -16.28 -17.86 -30.45
CA THR A 425 -16.29 -18.82 -31.55
C THR A 425 -15.67 -18.18 -32.80
N GLY A 426 -14.56 -18.76 -33.29
CA GLY A 426 -13.83 -18.23 -34.44
C GLY A 426 -12.90 -17.07 -34.15
N SER A 427 -12.60 -16.84 -32.87
CA SER A 427 -11.67 -15.81 -32.41
C SER A 427 -10.20 -16.09 -32.83
N SER A 428 -9.43 -15.04 -33.01
CA SER A 428 -7.97 -15.09 -33.24
C SER A 428 -7.16 -15.42 -31.98
N LEU A 429 -7.81 -15.54 -30.82
CA LEU A 429 -7.16 -15.92 -29.57
C LEU A 429 -6.95 -17.43 -29.46
N ASN A 430 -5.79 -17.83 -28.93
CA ASN A 430 -5.51 -19.22 -28.59
C ASN A 430 -5.86 -19.46 -27.12
N PHE A 431 -6.88 -20.24 -26.86
CA PHE A 431 -7.31 -20.55 -25.50
C PHE A 431 -6.63 -21.81 -24.97
N LEU A 432 -6.01 -21.70 -23.80
CA LEU A 432 -5.34 -22.79 -23.12
C LEU A 432 -5.85 -22.97 -21.71
N SER A 433 -5.76 -24.19 -21.19
CA SER A 433 -6.07 -24.53 -19.80
C SER A 433 -4.77 -24.66 -19.00
N ASP A 434 -4.66 -23.86 -17.96
CA ASP A 434 -3.62 -24.08 -16.95
C ASP A 434 -3.94 -25.36 -16.16
N TYR A 435 -2.94 -25.98 -15.54
CA TYR A 435 -3.13 -27.22 -14.77
C TYR A 435 -3.10 -26.91 -13.25
N PRO A 436 -3.81 -27.69 -12.42
CA PRO A 436 -3.70 -27.57 -10.98
C PRO A 436 -2.37 -28.18 -10.52
N LEU A 437 -1.72 -27.53 -9.53
CA LEU A 437 -0.64 -28.16 -8.79
C LEU A 437 -1.19 -29.29 -7.91
N GLU A 438 -0.29 -30.14 -7.35
CA GLU A 438 -0.66 -31.27 -6.49
C GLU A 438 -1.51 -30.87 -5.27
N ASP A 439 -1.47 -29.59 -4.85
CA ASP A 439 -2.31 -29.05 -3.79
C ASP A 439 -3.79 -28.87 -4.22
N GLY A 440 -4.10 -29.02 -5.52
CA GLY A 440 -5.42 -28.90 -6.11
C GLY A 440 -6.02 -27.49 -6.10
N ASN A 441 -5.27 -26.49 -5.62
CA ASN A 441 -5.80 -25.15 -5.37
C ASN A 441 -5.07 -24.03 -6.11
N THR A 442 -3.93 -24.32 -6.75
CA THR A 442 -3.11 -23.35 -7.48
C THR A 442 -2.92 -23.75 -8.93
N SER A 443 -2.97 -22.76 -9.81
CA SER A 443 -2.63 -22.92 -11.22
C SER A 443 -1.12 -22.99 -11.38
N GLY A 444 -0.62 -24.04 -12.06
CA GLY A 444 0.80 -24.35 -12.14
C GLY A 444 1.59 -23.33 -12.96
N TYR A 445 1.20 -23.12 -14.20
CA TYR A 445 1.92 -22.22 -15.10
C TYR A 445 1.81 -20.75 -14.69
N TYR A 446 0.62 -20.32 -14.26
CA TYR A 446 0.43 -18.99 -13.65
C TYR A 446 1.41 -18.73 -12.49
N THR A 447 1.58 -19.71 -11.60
CA THR A 447 2.50 -19.60 -10.47
C THR A 447 3.96 -19.60 -10.91
N THR A 448 4.30 -20.45 -11.89
CA THR A 448 5.64 -20.52 -12.50
C THR A 448 6.05 -19.18 -13.09
N LEU A 449 5.13 -18.48 -13.75
CA LEU A 449 5.37 -17.15 -14.33
C LEU A 449 5.26 -16.00 -13.30
N GLY A 450 5.18 -16.29 -12.02
CA GLY A 450 5.22 -15.30 -10.94
C GLY A 450 3.87 -14.72 -10.56
N GLY A 451 2.78 -15.30 -11.03
CA GLY A 451 1.43 -14.99 -10.59
C GLY A 451 1.23 -15.30 -9.11
N ARG A 452 0.63 -14.39 -8.35
CA ARG A 452 0.43 -14.49 -6.90
C ARG A 452 -1.02 -14.23 -6.49
N GLY A 453 -1.96 -14.89 -7.17
CA GLY A 453 -3.39 -14.75 -6.86
C GLY A 453 -4.01 -13.41 -7.29
N THR A 454 -3.34 -12.64 -8.15
CA THR A 454 -3.86 -11.38 -8.71
C THR A 454 -4.21 -11.59 -10.17
N TYR A 455 -5.48 -11.47 -10.50
CA TYR A 455 -6.00 -11.57 -11.87
C TYR A 455 -6.64 -10.25 -12.29
N PRO A 456 -6.56 -9.88 -13.59
CA PRO A 456 -5.78 -10.53 -14.65
C PRO A 456 -4.27 -10.36 -14.48
N TYR A 457 -3.52 -11.26 -15.13
CA TYR A 457 -2.06 -11.23 -15.15
C TYR A 457 -1.59 -11.49 -16.58
N THR A 458 -0.79 -10.58 -17.14
CA THR A 458 -0.35 -10.67 -18.54
C THR A 458 1.16 -10.59 -18.64
N VAL A 459 1.73 -11.49 -19.43
CA VAL A 459 3.17 -11.53 -19.76
C VAL A 459 3.31 -11.33 -21.27
N VAL A 460 4.19 -10.42 -21.69
CA VAL A 460 4.54 -10.19 -23.10
C VAL A 460 5.96 -10.66 -23.32
N LEU A 461 6.16 -11.50 -24.31
CA LEU A 461 7.46 -12.06 -24.71
C LEU A 461 7.88 -11.46 -26.06
N ASP A 462 9.17 -11.27 -26.25
CA ASP A 462 9.76 -11.01 -27.57
C ASP A 462 9.82 -12.29 -28.43
N GLU A 463 10.31 -12.18 -29.67
CA GLU A 463 10.46 -13.31 -30.59
C GLU A 463 11.41 -14.40 -30.10
N ASN A 464 12.31 -14.06 -29.17
CA ASN A 464 13.27 -14.98 -28.57
C ASN A 464 12.71 -15.67 -27.28
N GLY A 465 11.46 -15.36 -26.91
CA GLY A 465 10.83 -15.87 -25.68
C GLY A 465 11.30 -15.20 -24.39
N VAL A 466 11.97 -14.04 -24.49
CA VAL A 466 12.37 -13.25 -23.33
C VAL A 466 11.20 -12.37 -22.88
N ILE A 467 10.97 -12.31 -21.59
CA ILE A 467 9.88 -11.51 -21.01
C ILE A 467 10.19 -10.01 -21.21
N SER A 468 9.46 -9.37 -22.11
CA SER A 468 9.54 -7.94 -22.40
C SER A 468 8.74 -7.12 -21.38
N LYS A 469 7.52 -7.57 -21.02
CA LYS A 469 6.62 -6.84 -20.12
C LYS A 469 5.80 -7.78 -19.26
N ILE A 470 5.46 -7.31 -18.03
CA ILE A 470 4.51 -8.00 -17.14
C ILE A 470 3.49 -6.97 -16.64
N PHE A 471 2.20 -7.31 -16.74
CA PHE A 471 1.11 -6.55 -16.15
C PHE A 471 0.44 -7.37 -15.03
N VAL A 472 0.35 -6.80 -13.86
CA VAL A 472 -0.25 -7.44 -12.66
C VAL A 472 -1.63 -6.84 -12.34
N SER A 473 -2.33 -6.37 -13.38
CA SER A 473 -3.66 -5.78 -13.32
C SER A 473 -4.25 -5.75 -14.72
N SER A 474 -5.52 -5.36 -14.84
CA SER A 474 -6.17 -5.18 -16.15
C SER A 474 -5.38 -4.23 -17.04
N VAL A 475 -5.38 -4.53 -18.33
CA VAL A 475 -4.76 -3.73 -19.38
C VAL A 475 -5.82 -3.12 -20.28
N THR A 476 -5.50 -1.98 -20.88
CA THR A 476 -6.28 -1.39 -21.96
C THR A 476 -5.67 -1.77 -23.30
N TYR A 477 -6.43 -1.58 -24.37
CA TYR A 477 -5.94 -1.78 -25.74
C TYR A 477 -4.62 -1.03 -26.01
N ASP A 478 -4.57 0.28 -25.67
CA ASP A 478 -3.37 1.09 -25.93
C ASP A 478 -2.14 0.63 -25.13
N MET A 479 -2.35 0.17 -23.90
CA MET A 479 -1.27 -0.38 -23.06
C MET A 479 -0.72 -1.69 -23.63
N LEU A 480 -1.61 -2.56 -24.11
CA LEU A 480 -1.25 -3.83 -24.69
C LEU A 480 -0.54 -3.61 -26.03
N LYS A 481 -1.10 -2.75 -26.88
CA LYS A 481 -0.52 -2.36 -28.16
C LYS A 481 0.88 -1.81 -27.99
N ALA A 482 1.09 -0.84 -27.11
CA ALA A 482 2.40 -0.27 -26.83
C ALA A 482 3.42 -1.32 -26.35
N ALA A 483 2.99 -2.31 -25.56
CA ALA A 483 3.87 -3.38 -25.10
C ALA A 483 4.24 -4.36 -26.21
N VAL A 484 3.31 -4.65 -27.14
CA VAL A 484 3.56 -5.47 -28.33
C VAL A 484 4.48 -4.75 -29.29
N GLU A 485 4.26 -3.46 -29.56
CA GLU A 485 5.15 -2.64 -30.41
C GLU A 485 6.57 -2.55 -29.85
N ASP A 486 6.71 -2.40 -28.53
CA ASP A 486 8.01 -2.41 -27.84
C ASP A 486 8.71 -3.76 -28.01
N ALA A 487 7.98 -4.88 -27.90
CA ALA A 487 8.52 -6.22 -28.08
C ALA A 487 8.87 -6.56 -29.55
N LEU A 488 8.15 -5.98 -30.52
CA LEU A 488 8.44 -6.14 -31.96
C LEU A 488 9.65 -5.33 -32.43
N ASN A 489 10.02 -4.27 -31.69
CA ASN A 489 11.12 -3.38 -32.04
C ASN A 489 12.44 -3.71 -31.33
N ASN A 490 12.44 -4.65 -30.40
CA ASN A 490 13.62 -5.14 -29.67
C ASN A 490 14.12 -6.46 -30.23
#